data_dcf1dfaa15cfd7462d1518581f2fc96e
#
_entry.id   dcf1dfaa15cfd7462d1518581f2fc96e
#
_cell.length_a   1.000
_cell.length_b   1.000
_cell.length_c   1.000
_cell.angle_alpha   90.00
_cell.angle_beta   90.00
_cell.angle_gamma   90.00
#
_symmetry.space_group_name_H-M   'P 1'
#
loop_
_entity.id
_entity.type
_entity.pdbx_description
1 polymer ?
#
loop_
_entity_poly.entity_id
_entity_poly.type
_entity_poly.pdbx_seq_one_letter_code
_entity_poly.pdbx_strand_id
1 'polypeptide(L)'
;GGLISAALLSIPGASKYFLGGGVIYTQAARRRLLAIPDDAVRGIRSSTEASALLNARTIREGLGTTWGLGETGAAGPTGNRYGDAAGHSCIAVTGPLERSRTIETGRADREANMWAFTRAAFALLAECLDELEFGEPKAKRSET
;
A
#
# COMPACT_ATOMS: atom_id res chain seq x y z
N GLY A 1 -7.94 0.75 4.63
CA GLY A 1 -9.39 0.82 4.76
C GLY A 1 -10.04 2.03 4.10
N GLY A 2 -9.61 2.42 2.90
CA GLY A 2 -10.23 3.52 2.16
C GLY A 2 -9.66 4.92 2.44
N LEU A 3 -8.81 5.09 3.43
CA LEU A 3 -8.23 6.39 3.77
C LEU A 3 -7.24 6.90 2.71
N ILE A 4 -6.51 6.02 2.03
CA ILE A 4 -5.62 6.40 0.93
C ILE A 4 -6.43 7.06 -0.19
N SER A 5 -7.51 6.42 -0.62
CA SER A 5 -8.41 6.99 -1.64
C SER A 5 -9.07 8.27 -1.15
N ALA A 6 -9.55 8.30 0.09
CA ALA A 6 -10.17 9.49 0.68
C ALA A 6 -9.20 10.68 0.72
N ALA A 7 -7.96 10.48 1.12
CA ALA A 7 -6.94 11.52 1.17
C ALA A 7 -6.58 12.04 -0.23
N LEU A 8 -6.43 11.17 -1.22
CA LEU A 8 -6.19 11.57 -2.61
C LEU A 8 -7.35 12.37 -3.19
N LEU A 9 -8.58 11.96 -2.90
CA LEU A 9 -9.78 12.64 -3.39
C LEU A 9 -10.06 13.95 -2.68
N SER A 10 -9.51 14.18 -1.49
CA SER A 10 -9.70 15.42 -0.73
C SER A 10 -9.02 16.64 -1.35
N ILE A 11 -8.12 16.44 -2.30
CA ILE A 11 -7.39 17.53 -2.96
C ILE A 11 -8.18 18.01 -4.18
N PRO A 12 -8.50 19.31 -4.29
CA PRO A 12 -9.18 19.86 -5.47
C PRO A 12 -8.44 19.50 -6.76
N GLY A 13 -9.18 19.08 -7.78
CA GLY A 13 -8.61 18.63 -9.06
C GLY A 13 -8.20 17.16 -9.08
N ALA A 14 -8.61 16.36 -8.11
CA ALA A 14 -8.30 14.93 -8.01
C ALA A 14 -8.68 14.14 -9.28
N SER A 15 -9.71 14.56 -10.01
CA SER A 15 -10.11 13.94 -11.28
C SER A 15 -9.03 13.93 -12.36
N LYS A 16 -7.98 14.73 -12.20
CA LYS A 16 -6.85 14.77 -13.14
C LYS A 16 -5.85 13.63 -12.93
N TYR A 17 -5.83 13.01 -11.74
CA TYR A 17 -4.85 11.99 -11.41
C TYR A 17 -5.44 10.71 -10.81
N PHE A 18 -6.63 10.75 -10.20
CA PHE A 18 -7.22 9.61 -9.51
C PHE A 18 -8.24 8.90 -10.41
N LEU A 19 -7.97 7.64 -10.77
CA LEU A 19 -8.87 6.84 -11.59
C LEU A 19 -9.80 5.96 -10.76
N GLY A 20 -9.33 5.45 -9.64
CA GLY A 20 -10.14 4.59 -8.79
C GLY A 20 -9.34 3.90 -7.69
N GLY A 21 -10.05 3.25 -6.81
CA GLY A 21 -9.48 2.46 -5.72
C GLY A 21 -10.54 1.54 -5.13
N GLY A 22 -10.08 0.62 -4.29
CA GLY A 22 -10.97 -0.33 -3.65
C GLY A 22 -10.56 -0.66 -2.23
N VAL A 23 -11.54 -0.97 -1.39
CA VAL A 23 -11.34 -1.51 -0.05
C VAL A 23 -11.48 -3.02 -0.13
N ILE A 24 -10.36 -3.71 -0.16
CA ILE A 24 -10.27 -5.17 -0.33
C ILE A 24 -10.11 -5.81 1.04
N TYR A 25 -11.21 -5.88 1.77
CA TYR A 25 -11.17 -6.30 3.18
C TYR A 25 -11.30 -7.81 3.39
N THR A 26 -11.90 -8.51 2.44
CA THR A 26 -12.15 -9.95 2.52
C THR A 26 -11.62 -10.69 1.30
N GLN A 27 -11.49 -12.00 1.41
CA GLN A 27 -11.18 -12.85 0.25
C GLN A 27 -12.26 -12.74 -0.83
N ALA A 28 -13.53 -12.60 -0.43
CA ALA A 28 -14.62 -12.39 -1.37
C ALA A 28 -14.46 -11.08 -2.15
N ALA A 29 -14.08 -9.99 -1.48
CA ALA A 29 -13.79 -8.72 -2.13
C ALA A 29 -12.60 -8.83 -3.11
N ARG A 30 -11.54 -9.52 -2.72
CA ARG A 30 -10.39 -9.79 -3.60
C ARG A 30 -10.81 -10.49 -4.89
N ARG A 31 -11.60 -11.56 -4.78
CA ARG A 31 -12.08 -12.31 -5.95
C ARG A 31 -13.00 -11.48 -6.84
N ARG A 32 -13.88 -10.69 -6.22
CA ARG A 32 -14.94 -9.98 -6.94
C ARG A 32 -14.51 -8.62 -7.48
N LEU A 33 -13.72 -7.88 -6.73
CA LEU A 33 -13.33 -6.50 -7.10
C LEU A 33 -11.99 -6.45 -7.82
N LEU A 34 -11.03 -7.31 -7.47
CA LEU A 34 -9.74 -7.39 -8.15
C LEU A 34 -9.63 -8.55 -9.14
N ALA A 35 -10.62 -9.44 -9.17
CA ALA A 35 -10.60 -10.65 -9.99
C ALA A 35 -9.35 -11.54 -9.77
N ILE A 36 -8.76 -11.48 -8.58
CA ILE A 36 -7.62 -12.33 -8.21
C ILE A 36 -8.16 -13.65 -7.68
N PRO A 37 -7.93 -14.77 -8.38
CA PRO A 37 -8.40 -16.08 -7.96
C PRO A 37 -7.56 -16.65 -6.80
N ASP A 38 -8.06 -17.70 -6.14
CA ASP A 38 -7.40 -18.29 -4.98
C ASP A 38 -6.05 -18.92 -5.32
N ASP A 39 -5.89 -19.49 -6.50
CA ASP A 39 -4.63 -20.06 -6.95
C ASP A 39 -3.53 -19.03 -7.15
N ALA A 40 -3.88 -17.80 -7.55
CA ALA A 40 -2.92 -16.71 -7.71
C ALA A 40 -2.32 -16.21 -6.38
N VAL A 41 -2.97 -16.49 -5.25
CA VAL A 41 -2.46 -16.14 -3.91
C VAL A 41 -1.90 -17.35 -3.15
N ARG A 42 -1.75 -18.48 -3.82
CA ARG A 42 -1.15 -19.65 -3.20
C ARG A 42 0.28 -19.37 -2.77
N GLY A 43 0.57 -19.53 -1.47
CA GLY A 43 1.85 -19.15 -0.88
C GLY A 43 2.03 -17.67 -0.58
N ILE A 44 1.03 -16.83 -0.85
CA ILE A 44 1.04 -15.40 -0.52
C ILE A 44 -0.04 -15.12 0.52
N ARG A 45 0.34 -14.98 1.78
CA ARG A 45 -0.60 -14.59 2.83
C ARG A 45 -0.87 -13.10 2.82
N SER A 46 -2.02 -12.69 3.35
CA SER A 46 -2.31 -11.27 3.61
C SER A 46 -1.30 -10.66 4.59
N SER A 47 -1.26 -9.34 4.66
CA SER A 47 -0.35 -8.59 5.54
C SER A 47 1.13 -8.85 5.28
N THR A 48 1.48 -9.04 4.01
CA THR A 48 2.86 -9.17 3.53
C THR A 48 3.14 -8.18 2.39
N GLU A 49 4.41 -7.88 2.16
CA GLU A 49 4.81 -7.03 1.03
C GLU A 49 4.42 -7.66 -0.31
N ALA A 50 4.54 -8.99 -0.45
CA ALA A 50 4.11 -9.70 -1.64
C ALA A 50 2.61 -9.53 -1.91
N SER A 51 1.77 -9.58 -0.88
CA SER A 51 0.33 -9.35 -0.99
C SER A 51 0.01 -7.89 -1.36
N ALA A 52 0.69 -6.93 -0.75
CA ALA A 52 0.55 -5.51 -1.08
C ALA A 52 0.94 -5.23 -2.53
N LEU A 53 2.05 -5.80 -3.00
CA LEU A 53 2.51 -5.70 -4.39
C LEU A 53 1.51 -6.30 -5.38
N LEU A 54 0.97 -7.47 -5.08
CA LEU A 54 -0.03 -8.12 -5.92
C LEU A 54 -1.28 -7.23 -6.08
N ASN A 55 -1.79 -6.69 -4.99
CA ASN A 55 -2.94 -5.78 -5.03
C ASN A 55 -2.64 -4.50 -5.81
N ALA A 56 -1.48 -3.88 -5.57
CA ALA A 56 -1.05 -2.68 -6.27
C ALA A 56 -0.92 -2.89 -7.78
N ARG A 57 -0.27 -3.98 -8.20
CA ARG A 57 -0.12 -4.33 -9.62
C ARG A 57 -1.47 -4.59 -10.27
N THR A 58 -2.33 -5.34 -9.59
CA THR A 58 -3.64 -5.72 -10.15
C THR A 58 -4.53 -4.49 -10.38
N ILE A 59 -4.62 -3.57 -9.42
CA ILE A 59 -5.43 -2.36 -9.59
C ILE A 59 -4.83 -1.43 -10.65
N ARG A 60 -3.51 -1.29 -10.69
CA ARG A 60 -2.81 -0.51 -11.70
C ARG A 60 -3.09 -1.03 -13.11
N GLU A 61 -2.94 -2.32 -13.32
CA GLU A 61 -3.17 -2.96 -14.63
C GLU A 61 -4.64 -2.90 -15.02
N GLY A 62 -5.54 -3.18 -14.08
CA GLY A 62 -6.98 -3.18 -14.33
C GLY A 62 -7.55 -1.82 -14.71
N LEU A 63 -7.03 -0.75 -14.14
CA LEU A 63 -7.47 0.64 -14.43
C LEU A 63 -6.58 1.34 -15.46
N GLY A 64 -5.44 0.78 -15.83
CA GLY A 64 -4.51 1.39 -16.78
C GLY A 64 -3.84 2.66 -16.22
N THR A 65 -3.60 2.70 -14.91
CA THR A 65 -2.95 3.86 -14.26
C THR A 65 -1.44 3.79 -14.38
N THR A 66 -0.78 4.94 -14.24
CA THR A 66 0.69 5.00 -14.18
C THR A 66 1.21 4.38 -12.89
N TRP A 67 0.54 4.65 -11.78
CA TRP A 67 0.90 4.18 -10.43
C TRP A 67 -0.21 3.35 -9.83
N GLY A 68 0.17 2.36 -9.03
CA GLY A 68 -0.73 1.59 -8.16
C GLY A 68 -0.18 1.55 -6.75
N LEU A 69 -1.06 1.71 -5.76
CA LEU A 69 -0.73 1.59 -4.35
C LEU A 69 -1.48 0.41 -3.74
N GLY A 70 -0.80 -0.36 -2.90
CA GLY A 70 -1.38 -1.42 -2.10
C GLY A 70 -1.03 -1.25 -0.62
N GLU A 71 -1.98 -1.55 0.24
CA GLU A 71 -1.78 -1.54 1.70
C GLU A 71 -2.55 -2.72 2.30
N THR A 72 -1.90 -3.46 3.19
CA THR A 72 -2.49 -4.60 3.89
C THR A 72 -1.83 -4.79 5.23
N GLY A 73 -2.62 -4.92 6.30
CA GLY A 73 -2.06 -5.03 7.64
C GLY A 73 -3.07 -5.35 8.72
N ALA A 74 -2.64 -5.17 9.96
CA ALA A 74 -3.40 -5.39 11.18
C ALA A 74 -3.48 -4.07 11.97
N ALA A 75 -4.55 -3.31 11.78
CA ALA A 75 -4.69 -2.01 12.43
C ALA A 75 -4.87 -2.09 13.96
N GLY A 76 -5.42 -3.17 14.45
CA GLY A 76 -5.66 -3.34 15.88
C GLY A 76 -7.15 -3.41 16.24
N PRO A 77 -7.46 -3.49 17.56
CA PRO A 77 -6.58 -3.41 18.74
C PRO A 77 -5.72 -4.65 18.97
N THR A 78 -6.04 -5.77 18.34
CA THR A 78 -5.26 -7.01 18.37
C THR A 78 -4.52 -7.23 17.06
N GLY A 79 -3.51 -8.10 17.08
CA GLY A 79 -2.84 -8.56 15.88
C GLY A 79 -3.73 -9.45 15.01
N ASN A 80 -3.17 -9.99 13.96
CA ASN A 80 -3.87 -10.90 13.06
C ASN A 80 -3.57 -12.38 13.38
N ARG A 81 -4.27 -13.27 12.70
CA ARG A 81 -4.10 -14.74 12.85
C ARG A 81 -2.73 -15.27 12.41
N TYR A 82 -1.94 -14.46 11.73
CA TYR A 82 -0.61 -14.85 11.23
C TYR A 82 0.52 -14.56 12.23
N GLY A 83 0.21 -13.93 13.38
CA GLY A 83 1.16 -13.56 14.40
C GLY A 83 1.72 -12.15 14.28
N ASP A 84 1.26 -11.34 13.34
CA ASP A 84 1.64 -9.93 13.24
C ASP A 84 0.95 -9.12 14.36
N ALA A 85 1.68 -8.20 14.96
CA ALA A 85 1.16 -7.34 16.01
C ALA A 85 0.19 -6.28 15.46
N ALA A 86 -0.65 -5.72 16.33
CA ALA A 86 -1.40 -4.52 15.99
C ALA A 86 -0.43 -3.39 15.59
N GLY A 87 -0.73 -2.68 14.52
CA GLY A 87 0.15 -1.66 13.97
C GLY A 87 1.11 -2.15 12.88
N HIS A 88 1.07 -3.44 12.53
CA HIS A 88 1.76 -4.01 11.38
C HIS A 88 1.05 -3.67 10.09
N SER A 89 1.76 -3.15 9.10
CA SER A 89 1.24 -2.98 7.74
C SER A 89 2.35 -3.12 6.71
N CYS A 90 1.97 -3.67 5.57
CA CYS A 90 2.81 -3.73 4.38
C CYS A 90 2.22 -2.82 3.30
N ILE A 91 3.09 -2.04 2.70
CA ILE A 91 2.74 -1.04 1.69
C ILE A 91 3.52 -1.33 0.42
N ALA A 92 2.90 -1.10 -0.71
CA ALA A 92 3.54 -1.24 -2.01
C ALA A 92 3.16 -0.09 -2.95
N VAL A 93 4.11 0.29 -3.75
CA VAL A 93 3.95 1.22 -4.88
C VAL A 93 4.46 0.51 -6.12
N THR A 94 3.66 0.49 -7.17
CA THR A 94 4.01 -0.07 -8.48
C THR A 94 3.82 0.96 -9.57
N GLY A 95 4.67 0.93 -10.56
CA GLY A 95 4.63 1.87 -11.68
C GLY A 95 5.97 1.90 -12.40
N PRO A 96 6.44 3.07 -12.82
CA PRO A 96 7.79 3.23 -13.38
C PRO A 96 8.90 2.77 -12.44
N LEU A 97 8.67 2.83 -11.13
CA LEU A 97 9.45 2.20 -10.08
C LEU A 97 8.53 1.28 -9.27
N GLU A 98 9.11 0.29 -8.62
CA GLU A 98 8.40 -0.61 -7.74
C GLU A 98 9.12 -0.69 -6.40
N ARG A 99 8.40 -0.44 -5.31
CA ARG A 99 8.91 -0.47 -3.93
C ARG A 99 7.87 -1.06 -3.00
N SER A 100 8.33 -1.74 -1.98
CA SER A 100 7.48 -2.19 -0.87
C SER A 100 8.16 -1.94 0.46
N ARG A 101 7.37 -1.88 1.51
CA ARG A 101 7.85 -1.60 2.87
C ARG A 101 6.90 -2.18 3.90
N THR A 102 7.48 -2.75 4.94
CA THR A 102 6.75 -3.14 6.15
C THR A 102 6.95 -2.08 7.22
N ILE A 103 5.87 -1.69 7.90
CA ILE A 103 5.90 -0.78 9.04
C ILE A 103 5.27 -1.43 10.26
N GLU A 104 5.78 -1.05 11.42
CA GLU A 104 5.31 -1.48 12.74
C GLU A 104 5.15 -0.23 13.61
N THR A 105 3.92 0.14 13.97
CA THR A 105 3.70 1.33 14.80
C THR A 105 3.94 1.08 16.28
N GLY A 106 3.83 -0.17 16.71
CA GLY A 106 3.91 -0.55 18.13
C GLY A 106 2.70 -0.09 18.96
N ARG A 107 1.62 0.34 18.31
CA ARG A 107 0.40 0.87 18.95
C ARG A 107 -0.80 -0.01 18.65
N ALA A 108 -1.78 -0.01 19.56
CA ALA A 108 -3.02 -0.77 19.43
C ALA A 108 -4.22 0.09 19.00
N ASP A 109 -4.09 1.41 18.92
CA ASP A 109 -5.16 2.31 18.48
C ASP A 109 -5.44 2.11 16.99
N ARG A 110 -6.58 1.51 16.70
CA ARG A 110 -6.97 1.10 15.35
C ARG A 110 -7.03 2.27 14.37
N GLU A 111 -7.73 3.33 14.71
CA GLU A 111 -7.90 4.48 13.82
C GLU A 111 -6.58 5.22 13.62
N ALA A 112 -5.82 5.44 14.68
CA ALA A 112 -4.50 6.05 14.60
C ALA A 112 -3.55 5.24 13.71
N ASN A 113 -3.61 3.90 13.77
CA ASN A 113 -2.85 3.01 12.91
C ASN A 113 -3.29 3.12 11.45
N MET A 114 -4.59 3.18 11.17
CA MET A 114 -5.09 3.38 9.80
C MET A 114 -4.53 4.66 9.17
N TRP A 115 -4.49 5.75 9.92
CA TRP A 115 -3.89 7.01 9.44
C TRP A 115 -2.37 6.92 9.31
N ALA A 116 -1.69 6.23 10.22
CA ALA A 116 -0.24 5.98 10.11
C ALA A 116 0.10 5.17 8.86
N PHE A 117 -0.68 4.14 8.54
CA PHE A 117 -0.51 3.34 7.31
C PHE A 117 -0.72 4.18 6.06
N THR A 118 -1.71 5.05 6.06
CA THR A 118 -2.00 5.97 4.96
C THR A 118 -0.85 6.94 4.73
N ARG A 119 -0.33 7.56 5.79
CA ARG A 119 0.84 8.45 5.70
C ARG A 119 2.08 7.74 5.18
N ALA A 120 2.32 6.51 5.63
CA ALA A 120 3.45 5.72 5.18
C ALA A 120 3.33 5.34 3.69
N ALA A 121 2.12 5.06 3.20
CA ALA A 121 1.88 4.80 1.78
C ALA A 121 2.20 6.01 0.92
N PHE A 122 1.80 7.21 1.34
CA PHE A 122 2.14 8.44 0.63
C PHE A 122 3.61 8.80 0.71
N ALA A 123 4.26 8.55 1.84
CA ALA A 123 5.71 8.75 1.96
C ALA A 123 6.47 7.86 0.95
N LEU A 124 6.08 6.60 0.82
CA LEU A 124 6.69 5.69 -0.15
C LEU A 124 6.44 6.14 -1.59
N LEU A 125 5.22 6.59 -1.92
CA LEU A 125 4.91 7.14 -3.24
C LEU A 125 5.74 8.39 -3.52
N ALA A 126 5.85 9.31 -2.57
CA ALA A 126 6.65 10.52 -2.71
C ALA A 126 8.13 10.20 -2.97
N GLU A 127 8.70 9.23 -2.24
CA GLU A 127 10.07 8.75 -2.49
C GLU A 127 10.24 8.25 -3.93
N CYS A 128 9.28 7.48 -4.44
CA CYS A 128 9.33 6.99 -5.83
C CYS A 128 9.23 8.12 -6.86
N LEU A 129 8.36 9.10 -6.63
CA LEU A 129 8.22 10.26 -7.50
C LEU A 129 9.49 11.11 -7.51
N ASP A 130 10.08 11.37 -6.35
CA ASP A 130 11.33 12.14 -6.21
C ASP A 130 12.50 11.42 -6.90
N GLU A 131 12.60 10.10 -6.77
CA GLU A 131 13.63 9.29 -7.42
C GLU A 131 13.55 9.37 -8.94
N LEU A 132 12.34 9.36 -9.51
CA LEU A 132 12.15 9.54 -10.95
C LEU A 132 12.51 10.93 -11.44
N GLU A 133 12.24 11.98 -10.66
CA GLU A 133 12.47 13.36 -11.07
C GLU A 133 13.93 13.77 -10.87
N PHE A 134 14.56 13.37 -9.76
CA PHE A 134 15.88 13.85 -9.34
C PHE A 134 16.98 12.77 -9.37
N GLY A 135 16.66 11.53 -9.69
CA GLY A 135 17.54 10.38 -9.60
C GLY A 135 17.73 9.84 -8.18
N GLU A 136 18.49 8.75 -8.03
CA GLU A 136 18.72 8.18 -6.70
C GLU A 136 19.41 9.18 -5.77
N PRO A 137 18.99 9.29 -4.49
CA PRO A 137 19.70 10.09 -3.52
C PRO A 137 21.13 9.56 -3.41
N LYS A 138 22.12 10.42 -3.67
CA LYS A 138 23.53 10.06 -3.50
C LYS A 138 23.71 9.55 -2.08
N ALA A 139 24.13 8.28 -1.93
CA ALA A 139 24.52 7.73 -0.66
C ALA A 139 25.47 8.73 0.02
N LYS A 140 25.18 9.12 1.25
CA LYS A 140 26.10 9.95 2.04
C LYS A 140 27.44 9.20 2.05
N ARG A 141 28.43 9.72 1.35
CA ARG A 141 29.80 9.22 1.50
C ARG A 141 30.13 9.40 2.99
N SER A 142 30.40 8.31 3.66
CA SER A 142 31.01 8.33 4.97
C SER A 142 32.38 8.97 4.78
N GLU A 143 32.51 10.21 5.22
CA GLU A 143 33.86 10.81 5.42
C GLU A 143 34.48 10.06 6.59
N THR A 144 35.49 9.28 6.26
CA THR A 144 36.46 8.70 7.19
C THR A 144 37.47 9.76 7.55
#